data_4bc323f881458de1cdae695296cc2843
#
_entry.id   4bc323f881458de1cdae695296cc2843
#
_cell.length_a   1.000
_cell.length_b   1.000
_cell.length_c   1.000
_cell.angle_alpha   90.00
_cell.angle_beta   90.00
_cell.angle_gamma   90.00
#
_symmetry.space_group_name_H-M   'P 1'
#
loop_
_entity.id
_entity.type
_entity.pdbx_description
1 polymer ?
#
loop_
_entity_poly.entity_id
_entity_poly.type
_entity_poly.pdbx_seq_one_letter_code
_entity_poly.pdbx_strand_id
1 'polypeptide(L)'
;MNEILQQIPMGLIIGYLFIIGMCLGFFFLVVGWRVPKKESLLTRSHCDDCQQTVGARDLIPVLSYLILKGKCRKCQKKIPLIAFLYEVLIGMLFTGTTLLFWGTAEVIAAWCLLALLAIISASDIFYQLIPNKVLVPFFAGGIGLRLIQPQNEFWWYWLVGFFAGFLPLYLLAELSKKGMGGGDIKLFAVLGVYIGPVQVLTVLFVASCLAVIFYVIQMLRGKVKSRYIAFGPFIAIATGMVYLGSGWFL
;
A
#
# COMPACT_ATOMS: atom_id res chain seq x y z
N MET A 1 -30.09 -14.35 2.30
CA MET A 1 -28.62 -14.24 2.46
C MET A 1 -28.26 -13.51 3.77
N ASN A 2 -29.03 -12.52 4.20
CA ASN A 2 -28.76 -11.78 5.46
C ASN A 2 -28.96 -12.58 6.75
N GLU A 3 -29.89 -13.54 6.80
CA GLU A 3 -30.14 -14.33 8.01
C GLU A 3 -29.03 -15.32 8.36
N ILE A 4 -28.36 -15.89 7.35
CA ILE A 4 -27.25 -16.83 7.57
C ILE A 4 -26.02 -16.08 8.11
N LEU A 5 -25.75 -14.86 7.65
CA LEU A 5 -24.64 -14.03 8.13
C LEU A 5 -24.82 -13.57 9.58
N GLN A 6 -26.08 -13.40 10.05
CA GLN A 6 -26.38 -13.05 11.45
C GLN A 6 -26.11 -14.19 12.44
N GLN A 7 -26.04 -15.45 11.98
CA GLN A 7 -25.75 -16.60 12.83
C GLN A 7 -24.25 -16.89 12.98
N ILE A 8 -23.39 -16.29 12.13
CA ILE A 8 -21.94 -16.51 12.22
C ILE A 8 -21.34 -15.61 13.31
N PRO A 9 -20.62 -16.17 14.30
CA PRO A 9 -19.95 -15.38 15.31
C PRO A 9 -19.00 -14.34 14.66
N MET A 10 -19.13 -13.09 15.06
CA MET A 10 -18.31 -11.97 14.52
C MET A 10 -16.81 -12.29 14.57
N GLY A 11 -16.36 -12.99 15.61
CA GLY A 11 -14.97 -13.42 15.73
C GLY A 11 -14.48 -14.31 14.58
N LEU A 12 -15.35 -15.18 14.03
CA LEU A 12 -14.98 -16.01 12.88
C LEU A 12 -14.85 -15.18 11.60
N ILE A 13 -15.73 -14.20 11.42
CA ILE A 13 -15.65 -13.27 10.27
C ILE A 13 -14.34 -12.49 10.34
N ILE A 14 -14.00 -11.91 11.49
CA ILE A 14 -12.76 -11.17 11.72
C ILE A 14 -11.54 -12.06 11.45
N GLY A 15 -11.53 -13.28 11.98
CA GLY A 15 -10.45 -14.23 11.76
C GLY A 15 -10.26 -14.60 10.29
N TYR A 16 -11.35 -14.83 9.57
CA TYR A 16 -11.34 -15.14 8.15
C TYR A 16 -10.80 -13.97 7.31
N LEU A 17 -11.29 -12.75 7.57
CA LEU A 17 -10.82 -11.53 6.89
C LEU A 17 -9.34 -11.29 7.16
N PHE A 18 -8.88 -11.52 8.39
CA PHE A 18 -7.49 -11.36 8.76
C PHE A 18 -6.58 -12.32 8.00
N ILE A 19 -6.97 -13.60 7.86
CA ILE A 19 -6.22 -14.58 7.09
C ILE A 19 -6.15 -14.19 5.61
N ILE A 20 -7.27 -13.76 5.02
CA ILE A 20 -7.28 -13.27 3.63
C ILE A 20 -6.33 -12.07 3.49
N GLY A 21 -6.44 -11.11 4.40
CA GLY A 21 -5.58 -9.92 4.40
C GLY A 21 -4.09 -10.25 4.50
N MET A 22 -3.70 -11.24 5.32
CA MET A 22 -2.32 -11.72 5.38
C MET A 22 -1.85 -12.36 4.06
N CYS A 23 -2.70 -13.16 3.41
CA CYS A 23 -2.40 -13.73 2.09
C CYS A 23 -2.21 -12.66 1.04
N LEU A 24 -3.05 -11.62 1.05
CA LEU A 24 -2.89 -10.44 0.19
C LEU A 24 -1.63 -9.68 0.52
N GLY A 25 -1.28 -9.51 1.80
CA GLY A 25 -0.04 -8.87 2.25
C GLY A 25 1.20 -9.56 1.70
N PHE A 26 1.26 -10.89 1.80
CA PHE A 26 2.33 -11.67 1.18
C PHE A 26 2.43 -11.40 -0.34
N PHE A 27 1.29 -11.44 -1.04
CA PHE A 27 1.24 -11.18 -2.48
C PHE A 27 1.70 -9.76 -2.82
N PHE A 28 1.25 -8.74 -2.10
CA PHE A 28 1.65 -7.34 -2.31
C PHE A 28 3.14 -7.13 -2.08
N LEU A 29 3.72 -7.80 -1.07
CA LEU A 29 5.15 -7.77 -0.83
C LEU A 29 5.93 -8.37 -2.00
N VAL A 30 5.49 -9.52 -2.53
CA VAL A 30 6.11 -10.17 -3.69
C VAL A 30 6.02 -9.29 -4.93
N VAL A 31 4.87 -8.65 -5.17
CA VAL A 31 4.71 -7.70 -6.29
C VAL A 31 5.66 -6.51 -6.14
N GLY A 32 5.69 -5.88 -4.95
CA GLY A 32 6.58 -4.75 -4.65
C GLY A 32 8.06 -5.10 -4.78
N TRP A 33 8.43 -6.35 -4.54
CA TRP A 33 9.81 -6.83 -4.67
C TRP A 33 10.20 -7.17 -6.11
N ARG A 34 9.34 -7.88 -6.87
CA ARG A 34 9.67 -8.45 -8.20
C ARG A 34 9.45 -7.48 -9.34
N VAL A 35 8.38 -6.66 -9.29
CA VAL A 35 8.05 -5.77 -10.40
C VAL A 35 9.15 -4.76 -10.70
N PRO A 36 9.82 -4.11 -9.71
CA PRO A 36 10.96 -3.24 -9.98
C PRO A 36 12.14 -3.94 -10.64
N LYS A 37 12.37 -5.20 -10.29
CA LYS A 37 13.43 -6.04 -10.88
C LYS A 37 13.08 -6.59 -12.25
N LYS A 38 11.86 -6.37 -12.74
CA LYS A 38 11.32 -6.96 -13.98
C LYS A 38 11.26 -8.51 -13.93
N GLU A 39 11.20 -9.09 -12.73
CA GLU A 39 11.07 -10.53 -12.52
C GLU A 39 9.61 -10.98 -12.73
N SER A 40 9.42 -12.23 -13.17
CA SER A 40 8.09 -12.80 -13.32
C SER A 40 7.43 -13.05 -11.96
N LEU A 41 6.15 -12.71 -11.85
CA LEU A 41 5.34 -12.99 -10.66
C LEU A 41 4.99 -14.48 -10.53
N LEU A 42 5.06 -15.24 -11.64
CA LEU A 42 4.68 -16.66 -11.70
C LEU A 42 5.82 -17.61 -11.31
N THR A 43 7.05 -17.11 -11.17
CA THR A 43 8.19 -17.95 -10.74
C THR A 43 8.04 -18.34 -9.28
N ARG A 44 8.40 -19.60 -8.96
CA ARG A 44 8.39 -20.06 -7.56
C ARG A 44 9.31 -19.22 -6.70
N SER A 45 8.90 -18.98 -5.45
CA SER A 45 9.76 -18.31 -4.47
C SER A 45 10.96 -19.20 -4.15
N HIS A 46 12.13 -18.59 -4.03
CA HIS A 46 13.38 -19.24 -3.67
C HIS A 46 14.06 -18.46 -2.54
N CYS A 47 14.90 -19.13 -1.80
CA CYS A 47 15.71 -18.48 -0.78
C CYS A 47 16.83 -17.68 -1.45
N ASP A 48 17.02 -16.42 -1.10
CA ASP A 48 18.05 -15.56 -1.71
C ASP A 48 19.48 -16.09 -1.50
N ASP A 49 19.71 -16.84 -0.43
CA ASP A 49 21.04 -17.34 -0.08
C ASP A 49 21.37 -18.73 -0.68
N CYS A 50 20.46 -19.70 -0.55
CA CYS A 50 20.73 -21.05 -1.03
C CYS A 50 20.06 -21.35 -2.38
N GLN A 51 19.35 -20.38 -2.97
CA GLN A 51 18.64 -20.45 -4.26
C GLN A 51 17.65 -21.61 -4.39
N GLN A 52 17.33 -22.27 -3.28
CA GLN A 52 16.41 -23.39 -3.29
C GLN A 52 14.96 -22.91 -3.31
N THR A 53 14.16 -23.57 -4.12
CA THR A 53 12.71 -23.29 -4.21
C THR A 53 12.03 -23.56 -2.87
N VAL A 54 11.21 -22.61 -2.44
CA VAL A 54 10.43 -22.71 -1.20
C VAL A 54 9.17 -23.54 -1.49
N GLY A 55 8.90 -24.52 -0.64
CA GLY A 55 7.71 -25.37 -0.74
C GLY A 55 6.42 -24.60 -0.42
N ALA A 56 5.28 -25.05 -0.95
CA ALA A 56 3.99 -24.41 -0.72
C ALA A 56 3.64 -24.29 0.79
N ARG A 57 4.03 -25.26 1.60
CA ARG A 57 3.83 -25.23 3.07
C ARG A 57 4.61 -24.12 3.77
N ASP A 58 5.76 -23.73 3.20
CA ASP A 58 6.64 -22.69 3.74
C ASP A 58 6.27 -21.29 3.21
N LEU A 59 5.22 -21.21 2.39
CA LEU A 59 4.65 -19.96 1.84
C LEU A 59 3.34 -19.54 2.53
N ILE A 60 2.87 -20.31 3.53
CA ILE A 60 1.67 -19.93 4.29
C ILE A 60 2.02 -18.69 5.13
N PRO A 61 1.35 -17.53 4.90
CA PRO A 61 1.69 -16.29 5.57
C PRO A 61 1.66 -16.44 7.09
N VAL A 62 2.58 -15.75 7.77
CA VAL A 62 2.72 -15.77 9.22
C VAL A 62 3.01 -17.16 9.80
N LEU A 63 2.23 -18.18 9.45
CA LEU A 63 2.34 -19.53 10.02
C LEU A 63 3.68 -20.18 9.69
N SER A 64 4.15 -20.04 8.44
CA SER A 64 5.45 -20.56 8.03
C SER A 64 6.59 -19.90 8.78
N TYR A 65 6.52 -18.59 8.99
CA TYR A 65 7.52 -17.85 9.76
C TYR A 65 7.60 -18.34 11.21
N LEU A 66 6.45 -18.57 11.87
CA LEU A 66 6.38 -19.06 13.24
C LEU A 66 6.92 -20.51 13.35
N ILE A 67 6.49 -21.40 12.45
CA ILE A 67 6.93 -22.82 12.44
C ILE A 67 8.42 -22.92 12.18
N LEU A 68 8.95 -22.13 11.24
CA LEU A 68 10.36 -22.11 10.89
C LEU A 68 11.21 -21.24 11.84
N LYS A 69 10.59 -20.61 12.85
CA LYS A 69 11.25 -19.70 13.81
C LYS A 69 12.06 -18.62 13.09
N GLY A 70 11.51 -18.10 11.99
CA GLY A 70 12.13 -17.06 11.18
C GLY A 70 13.40 -17.49 10.44
N LYS A 71 13.57 -18.77 10.10
CA LYS A 71 14.75 -19.29 9.42
C LYS A 71 14.37 -20.11 8.19
N CYS A 72 15.24 -20.10 7.18
CA CYS A 72 15.08 -20.97 6.03
C CYS A 72 15.19 -22.45 6.48
N ARG A 73 14.28 -23.32 5.99
CA ARG A 73 14.28 -24.75 6.33
C ARG A 73 15.59 -25.48 5.96
N LYS A 74 16.29 -25.01 4.93
CA LYS A 74 17.50 -25.69 4.42
C LYS A 74 18.80 -25.06 4.89
N CYS A 75 19.02 -23.77 4.62
CA CYS A 75 20.27 -23.12 4.98
C CYS A 75 20.27 -22.45 6.36
N GLN A 76 19.13 -22.48 7.09
CA GLN A 76 18.97 -21.89 8.43
C GLN A 76 19.24 -20.38 8.51
N LYS A 77 19.38 -19.70 7.37
CA LYS A 77 19.54 -18.25 7.35
C LYS A 77 18.25 -17.55 7.78
N LYS A 78 18.39 -16.45 8.51
CA LYS A 78 17.26 -15.69 9.07
C LYS A 78 16.45 -15.04 7.96
N ILE A 79 15.14 -15.24 7.99
CA ILE A 79 14.15 -14.53 7.16
C ILE A 79 13.94 -13.14 7.79
N PRO A 80 13.94 -12.04 7.01
CA PRO A 80 13.72 -10.71 7.54
C PRO A 80 12.39 -10.60 8.28
N LEU A 81 12.42 -10.11 9.51
CA LEU A 81 11.23 -9.90 10.34
C LEU A 81 10.23 -8.92 9.69
N ILE A 82 10.74 -8.02 8.84
CA ILE A 82 9.92 -7.04 8.13
C ILE A 82 8.85 -7.70 7.25
N ALA A 83 9.14 -8.86 6.65
CA ALA A 83 8.15 -9.58 5.84
C ALA A 83 6.98 -10.07 6.70
N PHE A 84 7.27 -10.68 7.84
CA PHE A 84 6.25 -11.11 8.80
C PHE A 84 5.39 -9.94 9.32
N LEU A 85 6.05 -8.86 9.74
CA LEU A 85 5.35 -7.67 10.24
C LEU A 85 4.47 -7.03 9.16
N TYR A 86 4.93 -7.05 7.92
CA TYR A 86 4.18 -6.53 6.78
C TYR A 86 2.90 -7.34 6.52
N GLU A 87 2.97 -8.69 6.53
CA GLU A 87 1.82 -9.56 6.36
C GLU A 87 0.76 -9.32 7.45
N VAL A 88 1.20 -9.25 8.71
CA VAL A 88 0.31 -8.97 9.87
C VAL A 88 -0.32 -7.59 9.75
N LEU A 89 0.46 -6.57 9.39
CA LEU A 89 -0.02 -5.20 9.21
C LEU A 89 -1.10 -5.12 8.12
N ILE A 90 -0.85 -5.71 6.96
CA ILE A 90 -1.84 -5.72 5.87
C ILE A 90 -3.07 -6.53 6.26
N GLY A 91 -2.91 -7.64 6.99
CA GLY A 91 -4.03 -8.39 7.55
C GLY A 91 -4.93 -7.54 8.44
N MET A 92 -4.33 -6.77 9.36
CA MET A 92 -5.06 -5.85 10.24
C MET A 92 -5.74 -4.72 9.45
N LEU A 93 -5.04 -4.10 8.52
CA LEU A 93 -5.57 -3.01 7.70
C LEU A 93 -6.71 -3.50 6.79
N PHE A 94 -6.57 -4.67 6.17
CA PHE A 94 -7.62 -5.27 5.34
C PHE A 94 -8.88 -5.56 6.14
N THR A 95 -8.73 -6.16 7.33
CA THR A 95 -9.84 -6.44 8.23
C THR A 95 -10.50 -5.14 8.70
N GLY A 96 -9.69 -4.18 9.15
CA GLY A 96 -10.19 -2.89 9.63
C GLY A 96 -10.94 -2.11 8.55
N THR A 97 -10.38 -2.00 7.34
CA THR A 97 -11.07 -1.34 6.22
C THR A 97 -12.34 -2.07 5.82
N THR A 98 -12.34 -3.40 5.82
CA THR A 98 -13.55 -4.18 5.50
C THR A 98 -14.66 -3.94 6.53
N LEU A 99 -14.33 -3.91 7.82
CA LEU A 99 -15.31 -3.67 8.89
C LEU A 99 -15.83 -2.23 8.87
N LEU A 100 -14.96 -1.26 8.62
CA LEU A 100 -15.34 0.16 8.56
C LEU A 100 -16.27 0.45 7.37
N PHE A 101 -16.01 -0.15 6.21
CA PHE A 101 -16.79 0.06 4.98
C PHE A 101 -17.83 -1.04 4.75
N TRP A 102 -18.17 -1.82 5.79
CA TRP A 102 -19.09 -2.94 5.67
C TRP A 102 -20.45 -2.50 5.09
N GLY A 103 -20.87 -3.17 4.04
CA GLY A 103 -22.15 -2.87 3.37
C GLY A 103 -22.14 -1.64 2.45
N THR A 104 -21.03 -0.94 2.33
CA THR A 104 -20.88 0.15 1.39
C THR A 104 -20.11 -0.28 0.15
N ALA A 105 -20.41 0.34 -0.98
CA ALA A 105 -19.69 0.06 -2.21
C ALA A 105 -18.24 0.61 -2.19
N GLU A 106 -17.95 1.56 -1.29
CA GLU A 106 -16.61 2.12 -1.05
C GLU A 106 -15.58 1.08 -0.57
N VAL A 107 -16.00 -0.06 -0.05
CA VAL A 107 -15.08 -1.14 0.36
C VAL A 107 -14.12 -1.56 -0.75
N ILE A 108 -14.59 -1.59 -2.00
CA ILE A 108 -13.76 -1.97 -3.16
C ILE A 108 -12.69 -0.91 -3.42
N ALA A 109 -13.06 0.38 -3.35
CA ALA A 109 -12.12 1.47 -3.51
C ALA A 109 -11.06 1.47 -2.38
N ALA A 110 -11.48 1.21 -1.13
CA ALA A 110 -10.60 1.08 0.02
C ALA A 110 -9.59 -0.09 -0.14
N TRP A 111 -10.04 -1.24 -0.65
CA TRP A 111 -9.16 -2.39 -0.92
C TRP A 111 -8.17 -2.11 -2.06
N CYS A 112 -8.62 -1.48 -3.15
CA CYS A 112 -7.73 -1.08 -4.23
C CYS A 112 -6.68 -0.06 -3.74
N LEU A 113 -7.11 0.91 -2.95
CA LEU A 113 -6.22 1.91 -2.37
C LEU A 113 -5.20 1.26 -1.42
N LEU A 114 -5.64 0.37 -0.53
CA LEU A 114 -4.77 -0.40 0.36
C LEU A 114 -3.74 -1.22 -0.42
N ALA A 115 -4.18 -1.93 -1.47
CA ALA A 115 -3.30 -2.72 -2.32
C ALA A 115 -2.24 -1.85 -3.02
N LEU A 116 -2.65 -0.73 -3.62
CA LEU A 116 -1.75 0.21 -4.26
C LEU A 116 -0.69 0.72 -3.27
N LEU A 117 -1.12 1.24 -2.12
CA LEU A 117 -0.24 1.81 -1.10
C LEU A 117 0.71 0.75 -0.51
N ALA A 118 0.21 -0.46 -0.29
CA ALA A 118 1.02 -1.57 0.17
C ALA A 118 2.13 -1.91 -0.83
N ILE A 119 1.80 -2.15 -2.11
CA ILE A 119 2.77 -2.49 -3.15
C ILE A 119 3.81 -1.37 -3.33
N ILE A 120 3.36 -0.11 -3.37
CA ILE A 120 4.25 1.04 -3.55
C ILE A 120 5.17 1.22 -2.35
N SER A 121 4.66 1.10 -1.12
CA SER A 121 5.48 1.20 0.09
C SER A 121 6.57 0.13 0.12
N ALA A 122 6.24 -1.12 -0.25
CA ALA A 122 7.23 -2.18 -0.35
C ALA A 122 8.29 -1.87 -1.42
N SER A 123 7.86 -1.47 -2.63
CA SER A 123 8.76 -1.12 -3.73
C SER A 123 9.69 0.04 -3.37
N ASP A 124 9.16 1.09 -2.73
CA ASP A 124 9.91 2.28 -2.37
C ASP A 124 10.90 2.05 -1.22
N ILE A 125 10.54 1.23 -0.22
CA ILE A 125 11.44 0.85 0.87
C ILE A 125 12.67 0.10 0.34
N PHE A 126 12.49 -0.81 -0.62
CA PHE A 126 13.57 -1.68 -1.08
C PHE A 126 14.37 -1.07 -2.24
N TYR A 127 13.73 -0.33 -3.13
CA TYR A 127 14.33 0.13 -4.39
C TYR A 127 14.25 1.63 -4.63
N GLN A 128 13.53 2.37 -3.78
CA GLN A 128 13.26 3.81 -3.99
C GLN A 128 12.69 4.08 -5.39
N LEU A 129 11.80 3.19 -5.84
CA LEU A 129 11.23 3.22 -7.18
C LEU A 129 9.73 2.90 -7.14
N ILE A 130 8.95 3.72 -7.82
CA ILE A 130 7.51 3.53 -8.01
C ILE A 130 7.27 3.02 -9.44
N PRO A 131 6.96 1.73 -9.62
CA PRO A 131 6.87 1.14 -10.96
C PRO A 131 5.57 1.53 -11.67
N ASN A 132 5.69 2.05 -12.89
CA ASN A 132 4.54 2.40 -13.72
C ASN A 132 3.63 1.19 -14.01
N LYS A 133 4.20 -0.02 -14.07
CA LYS A 133 3.44 -1.27 -14.27
C LYS A 133 2.41 -1.52 -13.16
N VAL A 134 2.62 -0.97 -11.96
CA VAL A 134 1.66 -1.01 -10.85
C VAL A 134 0.68 0.16 -10.97
N LEU A 135 1.18 1.38 -11.22
CA LEU A 135 0.33 2.58 -11.25
C LEU A 135 -0.75 2.52 -12.33
N VAL A 136 -0.41 2.05 -13.55
CA VAL A 136 -1.34 2.06 -14.70
C VAL A 136 -2.62 1.24 -14.44
N PRO A 137 -2.57 -0.03 -13.99
CA PRO A 137 -3.79 -0.79 -13.72
C PRO A 137 -4.62 -0.20 -12.58
N PHE A 138 -3.98 0.32 -11.53
CA PHE A 138 -4.70 0.99 -10.45
C PHE A 138 -5.32 2.32 -10.89
N PHE A 139 -4.67 3.07 -11.77
CA PHE A 139 -5.24 4.27 -12.37
C PHE A 139 -6.50 3.96 -13.19
N ALA A 140 -6.41 2.98 -14.08
CA ALA A 140 -7.56 2.55 -14.88
C ALA A 140 -8.70 2.01 -14.01
N GLY A 141 -8.37 1.18 -13.01
CA GLY A 141 -9.33 0.66 -12.03
C GLY A 141 -9.99 1.77 -11.21
N GLY A 142 -9.22 2.78 -10.78
CA GLY A 142 -9.72 3.94 -10.04
C GLY A 142 -10.72 4.76 -10.86
N ILE A 143 -10.42 5.03 -12.13
CA ILE A 143 -11.35 5.71 -13.03
C ILE A 143 -12.63 4.87 -13.17
N GLY A 144 -12.51 3.57 -13.45
CA GLY A 144 -13.67 2.68 -13.59
C GLY A 144 -14.55 2.67 -12.34
N LEU A 145 -13.94 2.59 -11.15
CA LEU A 145 -14.66 2.64 -9.88
C LEU A 145 -15.38 3.98 -9.70
N ARG A 146 -14.72 5.10 -10.00
CA ARG A 146 -15.30 6.44 -9.80
C ARG A 146 -16.35 6.82 -10.85
N LEU A 147 -16.34 6.19 -12.00
CA LEU A 147 -17.44 6.29 -12.98
C LEU A 147 -18.68 5.51 -12.54
N ILE A 148 -18.51 4.37 -11.85
CA ILE A 148 -19.61 3.56 -11.32
C ILE A 148 -20.12 4.14 -9.99
N GLN A 149 -19.21 4.65 -9.17
CA GLN A 149 -19.46 5.18 -7.82
C GLN A 149 -18.81 6.55 -7.68
N PRO A 150 -19.48 7.61 -8.14
CA PRO A 150 -18.99 8.98 -7.99
C PRO A 150 -18.86 9.34 -6.51
N GLN A 151 -17.79 10.04 -6.15
CA GLN A 151 -17.59 10.56 -4.78
C GLN A 151 -18.45 11.78 -4.48
N ASN A 152 -18.97 12.43 -5.51
CA ASN A 152 -19.77 13.65 -5.41
C ASN A 152 -20.84 13.59 -6.50
N GLU A 153 -21.78 14.54 -6.49
CA GLU A 153 -22.82 14.70 -7.52
C GLU A 153 -22.24 14.84 -8.94
N PHE A 154 -21.01 15.33 -9.05
CA PHE A 154 -20.33 15.52 -10.32
C PHE A 154 -19.52 14.29 -10.71
N TRP A 155 -19.89 13.61 -11.80
CA TRP A 155 -19.21 12.44 -12.34
C TRP A 155 -17.74 12.68 -12.75
N TRP A 156 -17.35 13.93 -13.03
CA TRP A 156 -15.99 14.36 -13.39
C TRP A 156 -15.12 14.74 -12.19
N TYR A 157 -15.60 14.59 -10.95
CA TYR A 157 -14.87 14.94 -9.72
C TYR A 157 -13.53 14.25 -9.60
N TRP A 158 -13.41 12.99 -10.05
CA TRP A 158 -12.17 12.25 -10.11
C TRP A 158 -11.11 12.92 -10.99
N LEU A 159 -11.51 13.60 -12.09
CA LEU A 159 -10.61 14.32 -12.98
C LEU A 159 -9.99 15.54 -12.28
N VAL A 160 -10.78 16.27 -11.50
CA VAL A 160 -10.29 17.37 -10.67
C VAL A 160 -9.31 16.84 -9.64
N GLY A 161 -9.61 15.70 -9.02
CA GLY A 161 -8.71 15.02 -8.09
C GLY A 161 -7.38 14.63 -8.75
N PHE A 162 -7.42 14.07 -9.97
CA PHE A 162 -6.22 13.77 -10.75
C PHE A 162 -5.34 15.01 -10.94
N PHE A 163 -5.90 16.12 -11.42
CA PHE A 163 -5.14 17.35 -11.64
C PHE A 163 -4.68 18.00 -10.34
N ALA A 164 -5.47 17.94 -9.28
CA ALA A 164 -5.06 18.43 -7.96
C ALA A 164 -3.86 17.66 -7.37
N GLY A 165 -3.77 16.37 -7.63
CA GLY A 165 -2.61 15.57 -7.24
C GLY A 165 -1.41 15.76 -8.16
N PHE A 166 -1.64 15.93 -9.48
CA PHE A 166 -0.58 16.00 -10.47
C PHE A 166 0.08 17.39 -10.58
N LEU A 167 -0.73 18.45 -10.77
CA LEU A 167 -0.23 19.79 -11.13
C LEU A 167 0.70 20.40 -10.08
N PRO A 168 0.37 20.41 -8.78
CA PRO A 168 1.24 21.05 -7.78
C PRO A 168 2.64 20.42 -7.76
N LEU A 169 2.69 19.10 -7.83
CA LEU A 169 3.95 18.36 -7.78
C LEU A 169 4.74 18.46 -9.09
N TYR A 170 4.05 18.46 -10.22
CA TYR A 170 4.68 18.69 -11.53
C TYR A 170 5.30 20.08 -11.61
N LEU A 171 4.58 21.13 -11.20
CA LEU A 171 5.09 22.48 -11.15
C LEU A 171 6.26 22.62 -10.19
N LEU A 172 6.17 22.01 -9.01
CA LEU A 172 7.27 21.98 -8.04
C LEU A 172 8.52 21.29 -8.61
N ALA A 173 8.35 20.19 -9.32
CA ALA A 173 9.44 19.46 -9.96
C ALA A 173 10.12 20.28 -11.07
N GLU A 174 9.34 21.02 -11.88
CA GLU A 174 9.84 21.89 -12.95
C GLU A 174 10.62 23.08 -12.37
N LEU A 175 10.10 23.70 -11.31
CA LEU A 175 10.74 24.86 -10.65
C LEU A 175 12.01 24.47 -9.88
N SER A 176 12.09 23.29 -9.30
CA SER A 176 13.16 22.91 -8.36
C SER A 176 14.44 22.39 -9.02
N LYS A 177 14.51 22.24 -10.35
CA LYS A 177 15.66 21.75 -11.16
C LYS A 177 16.41 20.49 -10.66
N LYS A 178 16.14 20.02 -9.43
CA LYS A 178 16.75 18.84 -8.78
C LYS A 178 15.73 17.92 -8.14
N GLY A 179 14.61 17.91 -8.66
CA GLY A 179 13.48 17.14 -8.74
C GLY A 179 13.08 16.15 -7.67
N MET A 180 11.84 16.27 -7.36
CA MET A 180 10.97 15.23 -6.84
C MET A 180 10.94 14.05 -7.82
N GLY A 181 10.90 12.83 -7.33
CA GLY A 181 10.81 11.63 -8.15
C GLY A 181 9.56 11.64 -9.04
N GLY A 182 9.73 11.45 -10.34
CA GLY A 182 8.60 11.41 -11.28
C GLY A 182 7.56 10.30 -10.93
N GLY A 183 7.95 9.33 -10.12
CA GLY A 183 7.07 8.30 -9.57
C GLY A 183 6.06 8.86 -8.57
N ASP A 184 6.52 9.73 -7.65
CA ASP A 184 5.66 10.36 -6.64
C ASP A 184 4.58 11.22 -7.29
N ILE A 185 4.93 12.01 -8.32
CA ILE A 185 3.99 12.85 -9.06
C ILE A 185 2.85 12.00 -9.64
N LYS A 186 3.20 10.88 -10.27
CA LYS A 186 2.22 9.95 -10.84
C LYS A 186 1.39 9.27 -9.76
N LEU A 187 1.99 8.90 -8.63
CA LEU A 187 1.29 8.30 -7.51
C LEU A 187 0.22 9.27 -6.96
N PHE A 188 0.58 10.54 -6.74
CA PHE A 188 -0.37 11.55 -6.27
C PHE A 188 -1.50 11.80 -7.27
N ALA A 189 -1.23 11.74 -8.57
CA ALA A 189 -2.26 11.81 -9.60
C ALA A 189 -3.25 10.63 -9.48
N VAL A 190 -2.76 9.41 -9.29
CA VAL A 190 -3.60 8.22 -9.08
C VAL A 190 -4.39 8.34 -7.78
N LEU A 191 -3.75 8.75 -6.68
CA LEU A 191 -4.42 8.97 -5.39
C LEU A 191 -5.54 9.99 -5.53
N GLY A 192 -5.33 11.09 -6.25
CA GLY A 192 -6.35 12.11 -6.49
C GLY A 192 -7.61 11.56 -7.14
N VAL A 193 -7.49 10.58 -8.04
CA VAL A 193 -8.63 9.86 -8.61
C VAL A 193 -9.43 9.12 -7.53
N TYR A 194 -8.75 8.44 -6.60
CA TYR A 194 -9.39 7.65 -5.55
C TYR A 194 -10.02 8.49 -4.44
N ILE A 195 -9.34 9.55 -3.99
CA ILE A 195 -9.71 10.28 -2.77
C ILE A 195 -10.21 11.70 -3.01
N GLY A 196 -10.12 12.21 -4.24
CA GLY A 196 -10.58 13.54 -4.61
C GLY A 196 -9.58 14.67 -4.33
N PRO A 197 -9.92 15.92 -4.78
CA PRO A 197 -8.96 17.02 -4.82
C PRO A 197 -8.53 17.54 -3.45
N VAL A 198 -9.45 17.72 -2.53
CA VAL A 198 -9.13 18.27 -1.20
C VAL A 198 -8.29 17.27 -0.40
N GLN A 199 -8.70 16.01 -0.41
CA GLN A 199 -8.05 14.95 0.35
C GLN A 199 -6.62 14.68 -0.18
N VAL A 200 -6.38 14.70 -1.50
CA VAL A 200 -5.05 14.47 -2.05
C VAL A 200 -4.07 15.59 -1.67
N LEU A 201 -4.52 16.83 -1.62
CA LEU A 201 -3.70 17.96 -1.14
C LEU A 201 -3.41 17.84 0.36
N THR A 202 -4.40 17.42 1.14
CA THR A 202 -4.21 17.14 2.57
C THR A 202 -3.19 15.99 2.78
N VAL A 203 -3.29 14.92 1.98
CA VAL A 203 -2.30 13.82 2.00
C VAL A 203 -0.91 14.34 1.69
N LEU A 204 -0.75 15.19 0.67
CA LEU A 204 0.55 15.79 0.33
C LEU A 204 1.14 16.55 1.51
N PHE A 205 0.34 17.37 2.17
CA PHE A 205 0.76 18.13 3.34
C PHE A 205 1.15 17.22 4.49
N VAL A 206 0.29 16.28 4.88
CA VAL A 206 0.54 15.36 6.00
C VAL A 206 1.75 14.46 5.73
N ALA A 207 1.88 13.90 4.52
CA ALA A 207 3.02 13.07 4.13
C ALA A 207 4.33 13.85 4.22
N SER A 208 4.33 15.11 3.77
CA SER A 208 5.50 15.99 3.86
C SER A 208 5.89 16.29 5.30
N CYS A 209 4.92 16.59 6.16
CA CYS A 209 5.15 16.79 7.60
C CYS A 209 5.76 15.54 8.26
N LEU A 210 5.19 14.36 8.00
CA LEU A 210 5.69 13.09 8.54
C LEU A 210 7.12 12.80 8.09
N ALA A 211 7.44 13.04 6.82
CA ALA A 211 8.78 12.84 6.28
C ALA A 211 9.80 13.80 6.91
N VAL A 212 9.43 15.08 7.12
CA VAL A 212 10.28 16.09 7.77
C VAL A 212 10.52 15.70 9.24
N ILE A 213 9.48 15.35 9.99
CA ILE A 213 9.59 14.90 11.38
C ILE A 213 10.54 13.70 11.48
N PHE A 214 10.35 12.71 10.61
CA PHE A 214 11.22 11.53 10.58
C PHE A 214 12.68 11.89 10.27
N TYR A 215 12.91 12.78 9.31
CA TYR A 215 14.25 13.26 8.97
C TYR A 215 14.92 13.96 10.14
N VAL A 216 14.21 14.87 10.82
CA VAL A 216 14.72 15.59 12.01
C VAL A 216 15.08 14.61 13.13
N ILE A 217 14.22 13.63 13.40
CA ILE A 217 14.50 12.59 14.41
C ILE A 217 15.76 11.79 14.05
N GLN A 218 15.95 11.42 12.78
CA GLN A 218 17.16 10.73 12.32
C GLN A 218 18.40 11.59 12.46
N MET A 219 18.30 12.88 12.14
CA MET A 219 19.36 13.85 12.28
C MET A 219 19.79 14.00 13.74
N LEU A 220 18.84 14.16 14.66
CA LEU A 220 19.10 14.26 16.10
C LEU A 220 19.75 12.99 16.68
N ARG A 221 19.43 11.82 16.10
CA ARG A 221 20.04 10.53 16.50
C ARG A 221 21.39 10.25 15.86
N GLY A 222 21.93 11.15 15.05
CA GLY A 222 23.19 10.95 14.31
C GLY A 222 23.16 9.79 13.30
N LYS A 223 21.99 9.34 12.86
CA LYS A 223 21.78 8.16 12.02
C LYS A 223 21.48 8.50 10.56
N VAL A 224 21.70 9.72 10.13
CA VAL A 224 21.48 10.12 8.72
C VAL A 224 22.53 9.43 7.84
N LYS A 225 22.19 8.26 7.31
CA LYS A 225 23.07 7.48 6.41
C LYS A 225 22.86 7.80 4.92
N SER A 226 21.73 8.37 4.54
CA SER A 226 21.36 8.61 3.16
C SER A 226 20.73 9.99 2.97
N ARG A 227 21.03 10.63 1.85
CA ARG A 227 20.42 11.90 1.42
C ARG A 227 18.99 11.70 0.89
N TYR A 228 18.60 10.46 0.60
CA TYR A 228 17.31 10.11 0.03
C TYR A 228 16.54 9.24 1.03
N ILE A 229 15.30 9.62 1.29
CA ILE A 229 14.35 8.88 2.13
C ILE A 229 13.26 8.32 1.23
N ALA A 230 12.89 7.06 1.43
CA ALA A 230 11.71 6.48 0.80
C ALA A 230 10.47 7.26 1.22
N PHE A 231 9.81 7.94 0.29
CA PHE A 231 8.65 8.81 0.56
C PHE A 231 7.33 8.03 0.53
N GLY A 232 7.29 6.91 -0.20
CA GLY A 232 6.11 6.05 -0.36
C GLY A 232 5.45 5.62 0.95
N PRO A 233 6.17 5.15 1.97
CA PRO A 233 5.57 4.80 3.26
C PRO A 233 4.87 5.97 3.96
N PHE A 234 5.42 7.19 3.86
CA PHE A 234 4.79 8.38 4.45
C PHE A 234 3.51 8.75 3.71
N ILE A 235 3.51 8.63 2.36
CA ILE A 235 2.30 8.79 1.55
C ILE A 235 1.25 7.76 1.96
N ALA A 236 1.64 6.50 2.17
CA ALA A 236 0.71 5.45 2.56
C ALA A 236 0.06 5.72 3.92
N ILE A 237 0.86 6.11 4.92
CA ILE A 237 0.36 6.46 6.26
C ILE A 237 -0.56 7.68 6.18
N ALA A 238 -0.13 8.74 5.49
CA ALA A 238 -0.92 9.97 5.35
C ALA A 238 -2.24 9.71 4.62
N THR A 239 -2.21 8.90 3.55
CA THR A 239 -3.43 8.52 2.82
C THR A 239 -4.38 7.73 3.71
N GLY A 240 -3.87 6.77 4.48
CA GLY A 240 -4.68 6.03 5.46
C GLY A 240 -5.34 6.96 6.48
N MET A 241 -4.59 7.88 7.08
CA MET A 241 -5.11 8.84 8.05
C MET A 241 -6.19 9.75 7.45
N VAL A 242 -5.95 10.32 6.27
CA VAL A 242 -6.89 11.24 5.62
C VAL A 242 -8.12 10.49 5.11
N TYR A 243 -7.94 9.32 4.50
CA TYR A 243 -9.05 8.53 3.97
C TYR A 243 -9.99 8.05 5.07
N LEU A 244 -9.45 7.58 6.20
CA LEU A 244 -10.24 7.15 7.35
C LEU A 244 -10.84 8.33 8.14
N GLY A 245 -10.16 9.49 8.16
CA GLY A 245 -10.60 10.68 8.86
C GLY A 245 -11.56 11.57 8.08
N SER A 246 -11.75 11.35 6.78
CA SER A 246 -12.54 12.23 5.90
C SER A 246 -14.05 12.10 6.04
N GLY A 247 -14.53 11.28 6.97
CA GLY A 247 -15.97 11.22 7.28
C GLY A 247 -16.87 10.72 6.14
N TRP A 248 -16.33 10.03 5.16
CA TRP A 248 -17.10 9.38 4.07
C TRP A 248 -18.15 8.38 4.59
N PHE A 249 -18.25 8.22 5.91
CA PHE A 249 -19.13 7.27 6.61
C PHE A 249 -20.35 7.93 7.25
N LEU A 250 -20.39 9.25 7.30
CA LEU A 250 -21.51 10.04 7.81
C LEU A 250 -22.29 10.66 6.67
#